data_46674d5a7cdea0da6fc0dcdb1dd3976f
#
_entry.id   46674d5a7cdea0da6fc0dcdb1dd3976f
#
_cell.length_a   1.000
_cell.length_b   1.000
_cell.length_c   1.000
_cell.angle_alpha   90.00
_cell.angle_beta   90.00
_cell.angle_gamma   90.00
#
_symmetry.space_group_name_H-M   'P 1'
#
loop_
_entity.id
_entity.type
_entity.pdbx_description
1 polymer ?
#
loop_
_entity_poly.entity_id
_entity_poly.type
_entity_poly.pdbx_seq_one_letter_code
_entity_poly.pdbx_strand_id
1 'polypeptide(L)'
;MSLHTVRRGFDIRVAGAPAADGRADELRVPSRVALLGADYPGMRPTMRVREGDSVSRGDVLFEDKKTPGVRFTAPLAGRVAAVYRGERRAFRSLVIEVNPDERAGGGGSAGHAPSGWSGRHPDALTDETVRELLLESGEWTAIRTRPFGRVANPETRPRAVFLTATDSAPLAPDPVAAVAGRDTDLEWGAAAAAKLTDGPVFVCSRAGRRLPAPEGDRVRHEAFTGPHPAGTAGLHIHRLAPVRRGHEAWHLDAQDLASIGKLFRTGSGDALRVVSLGGPPLRRPALLRAPIGASLDDFAAPDLEVGAGPAERRVISGSLLSGRTASGEVTGYLGRYHRQVTVLEEDRRRRFLGWLAPGAAAVSVSRAYLSSVLPSRARGLTTGTNGSRRAIVPIGTYDKVMAFDIPAAMLCRALLMEDIERAEELGVLELIEEDVGLLTFACPAKNDYAPALRRVLDTLEKEG
;
A
#
# COMPACT_ATOMS: atom_id res chain seq x y z
N MET A 1 -18.58 8.23 -17.12
CA MET A 1 -17.97 8.22 -15.75
C MET A 1 -19.10 8.29 -14.74
N SER A 2 -19.28 7.23 -13.93
CA SER A 2 -20.29 7.18 -12.88
C SER A 2 -19.74 7.74 -11.57
N LEU A 3 -20.60 8.33 -10.72
CA LEU A 3 -20.20 8.86 -9.41
C LEU A 3 -20.72 7.95 -8.28
N HIS A 4 -19.80 7.45 -7.48
CA HIS A 4 -20.08 6.60 -6.32
C HIS A 4 -19.88 7.40 -5.03
N THR A 5 -20.97 7.65 -4.31
CA THR A 5 -20.91 8.36 -3.03
C THR A 5 -20.81 7.38 -1.87
N VAL A 6 -19.72 7.46 -1.12
CA VAL A 6 -19.50 6.70 0.11
C VAL A 6 -19.97 7.52 1.30
N ARG A 7 -20.94 7.00 2.06
CA ARG A 7 -21.55 7.70 3.19
C ARG A 7 -21.02 7.27 4.55
N ARG A 8 -20.56 6.01 4.66
CA ARG A 8 -19.96 5.45 5.87
C ARG A 8 -18.45 5.58 5.80
N GLY A 9 -17.83 5.90 6.91
CA GLY A 9 -16.40 6.11 6.99
C GLY A 9 -16.02 7.21 7.97
N PHE A 10 -14.74 7.53 8.04
CA PHE A 10 -14.24 8.58 8.91
C PHE A 10 -12.89 9.14 8.45
N ASP A 11 -12.83 10.47 8.26
CA ASP A 11 -11.59 11.16 7.91
C ASP A 11 -10.83 11.55 9.17
N ILE A 12 -9.65 10.96 9.32
CA ILE A 12 -8.72 11.28 10.41
C ILE A 12 -7.83 12.42 9.96
N ARG A 13 -8.05 13.61 10.49
CA ARG A 13 -7.23 14.79 10.20
C ARG A 13 -6.03 14.84 11.13
N VAL A 14 -4.86 14.46 10.60
CA VAL A 14 -3.58 14.41 11.31
C VAL A 14 -2.79 15.67 11.02
N ALA A 15 -2.15 16.24 12.05
CA ALA A 15 -1.20 17.32 11.88
C ALA A 15 0.07 16.83 11.19
N GLY A 16 0.78 17.74 10.51
CA GLY A 16 1.98 17.38 9.77
C GLY A 16 1.71 16.72 8.43
N ALA A 17 0.63 17.10 7.74
CA ALA A 17 0.42 16.72 6.35
C ALA A 17 1.34 17.54 5.42
N PRO A 18 1.88 16.93 4.35
CA PRO A 18 2.53 17.68 3.28
C PRO A 18 1.58 18.71 2.65
N ALA A 19 2.14 19.77 2.05
CA ALA A 19 1.34 20.73 1.32
C ALA A 19 0.60 20.03 0.15
N ALA A 20 -0.68 20.33 -0.02
CA ALA A 20 -1.53 19.66 -1.02
C ALA A 20 -1.10 19.95 -2.47
N ASP A 21 -0.43 21.09 -2.69
CA ASP A 21 0.15 21.55 -3.96
C ASP A 21 1.66 21.28 -4.04
N GLY A 22 2.21 20.60 -3.05
CA GLY A 22 3.62 20.25 -2.96
C GLY A 22 4.05 19.38 -4.14
N ARG A 23 5.18 19.76 -4.76
CA ARG A 23 5.83 18.93 -5.77
C ARG A 23 6.81 17.99 -5.08
N ALA A 24 6.98 16.80 -5.65
CA ALA A 24 7.99 15.84 -5.19
C ALA A 24 9.31 16.09 -5.95
N ASP A 25 9.89 17.27 -5.75
CA ASP A 25 11.11 17.69 -6.47
C ASP A 25 12.38 17.13 -5.80
N GLU A 26 12.33 16.85 -4.51
CA GLU A 26 13.46 16.32 -3.76
C GLU A 26 13.57 14.80 -3.91
N LEU A 27 14.70 14.34 -4.43
CA LEU A 27 15.06 12.93 -4.51
C LEU A 27 15.89 12.54 -3.29
N ARG A 28 15.47 11.50 -2.57
CA ARG A 28 16.23 10.88 -1.48
C ARG A 28 16.57 9.46 -1.80
N VAL A 29 17.82 9.20 -2.10
CA VAL A 29 18.36 7.85 -2.26
C VAL A 29 19.10 7.48 -0.98
N PRO A 30 18.58 6.53 -0.19
CA PRO A 30 19.19 6.12 1.06
C PRO A 30 20.43 5.26 0.82
N SER A 31 21.19 5.01 1.90
CA SER A 31 22.35 4.10 1.86
C SER A 31 21.98 2.65 1.58
N ARG A 32 20.76 2.24 1.94
CA ARG A 32 20.27 0.87 1.80
C ARG A 32 18.84 0.85 1.25
N VAL A 33 18.54 -0.18 0.48
CA VAL A 33 17.19 -0.55 0.07
C VAL A 33 16.93 -2.02 0.38
N ALA A 34 15.66 -2.40 0.58
CA ALA A 34 15.34 -3.80 0.84
C ALA A 34 14.01 -4.23 0.21
N LEU A 35 13.94 -5.53 -0.12
CA LEU A 35 12.69 -6.20 -0.39
C LEU A 35 12.25 -6.94 0.87
N LEU A 36 11.00 -6.72 1.29
CA LEU A 36 10.46 -7.23 2.55
C LEU A 36 9.50 -8.40 2.30
N GLY A 37 9.68 -9.49 3.02
CA GLY A 37 8.77 -10.65 2.94
C GLY A 37 7.32 -10.30 3.33
N ALA A 38 7.16 -9.34 4.23
CA ALA A 38 5.84 -8.89 4.67
C ALA A 38 5.03 -8.16 3.57
N ASP A 39 5.66 -7.69 2.50
CA ASP A 39 4.96 -7.08 1.35
C ASP A 39 4.27 -8.12 0.46
N TYR A 40 4.74 -9.37 0.53
CA TYR A 40 4.32 -10.45 -0.37
C TYR A 40 3.75 -11.62 0.43
N PRO A 41 2.53 -11.49 0.97
CA PRO A 41 1.90 -12.55 1.75
C PRO A 41 1.90 -13.88 0.99
N GLY A 42 2.28 -14.99 1.63
CA GLY A 42 2.31 -16.34 1.05
C GLY A 42 3.46 -16.66 0.10
N MET A 43 4.24 -15.69 -0.35
CA MET A 43 5.41 -15.88 -1.20
C MET A 43 6.48 -16.76 -0.52
N ARG A 44 7.12 -17.63 -1.29
CA ARG A 44 8.27 -18.46 -0.86
C ARG A 44 9.45 -18.25 -1.79
N PRO A 45 10.50 -17.51 -1.36
CA PRO A 45 11.59 -17.17 -2.27
C PRO A 45 12.52 -18.34 -2.60
N THR A 46 12.81 -18.50 -3.87
CA THR A 46 13.97 -19.21 -4.38
C THR A 46 15.04 -18.19 -4.71
N MET A 47 16.06 -18.08 -3.84
CA MET A 47 17.10 -17.06 -3.97
C MET A 47 17.95 -17.29 -5.21
N ARG A 48 18.24 -16.22 -5.95
CA ARG A 48 19.14 -16.20 -7.12
C ARG A 48 20.48 -15.53 -6.79
N VAL A 49 20.54 -14.82 -5.67
CA VAL A 49 21.72 -14.11 -5.17
C VAL A 49 22.08 -14.53 -3.75
N ARG A 50 23.31 -14.23 -3.34
CA ARG A 50 23.85 -14.48 -1.99
C ARG A 50 24.35 -13.17 -1.39
N GLU A 51 24.56 -13.17 -0.07
CA GLU A 51 25.25 -12.07 0.61
C GLU A 51 26.64 -11.87 0.01
N GLY A 52 26.98 -10.63 -0.27
CA GLY A 52 28.21 -10.22 -0.91
C GLY A 52 28.13 -10.07 -2.43
N ASP A 53 27.12 -10.59 -3.10
CA ASP A 53 26.97 -10.44 -4.56
C ASP A 53 26.71 -8.99 -4.94
N SER A 54 27.32 -8.54 -6.05
CA SER A 54 26.99 -7.27 -6.69
C SER A 54 25.78 -7.46 -7.60
N VAL A 55 24.87 -6.50 -7.59
CA VAL A 55 23.66 -6.51 -8.40
C VAL A 55 23.48 -5.19 -9.13
N SER A 56 23.02 -5.26 -10.35
CA SER A 56 22.58 -4.12 -11.15
C SER A 56 21.06 -3.91 -10.96
N ARG A 57 20.59 -2.73 -11.29
CA ARG A 57 19.17 -2.44 -11.29
C ARG A 57 18.43 -3.38 -12.26
N GLY A 58 17.37 -4.03 -11.78
CA GLY A 58 16.60 -5.00 -12.56
C GLY A 58 17.09 -6.44 -12.46
N ASP A 59 18.27 -6.71 -11.89
CA ASP A 59 18.75 -8.07 -11.66
C ASP A 59 17.79 -8.86 -10.77
N VAL A 60 17.58 -10.14 -11.11
CA VAL A 60 16.69 -11.01 -10.35
C VAL A 60 17.32 -11.42 -9.02
N LEU A 61 16.71 -11.03 -7.93
CA LEU A 61 17.17 -11.37 -6.57
C LEU A 61 16.61 -12.72 -6.11
N PHE A 62 15.35 -12.97 -6.38
CA PHE A 62 14.67 -14.24 -6.10
C PHE A 62 13.39 -14.37 -6.93
N GLU A 63 12.89 -15.60 -7.00
CA GLU A 63 11.63 -15.95 -7.65
C GLU A 63 10.66 -16.59 -6.63
N ASP A 64 9.36 -16.47 -6.85
CA ASP A 64 8.39 -17.16 -6.00
C ASP A 64 8.29 -18.64 -6.39
N LYS A 65 8.60 -19.52 -5.46
CA LYS A 65 8.46 -20.98 -5.65
C LYS A 65 7.00 -21.43 -5.87
N LYS A 66 6.04 -20.68 -5.30
CA LYS A 66 4.62 -21.02 -5.40
C LYS A 66 3.99 -20.54 -6.70
N THR A 67 4.52 -19.47 -7.26
CA THR A 67 4.03 -18.83 -8.48
C THR A 67 5.19 -18.72 -9.47
N PRO A 68 5.49 -19.79 -10.21
CA PRO A 68 6.63 -19.83 -11.12
C PRO A 68 6.63 -18.68 -12.11
N GLY A 69 7.80 -18.12 -12.42
CA GLY A 69 7.96 -17.00 -13.33
C GLY A 69 7.86 -15.63 -12.68
N VAL A 70 7.28 -15.48 -11.49
CA VAL A 70 7.23 -14.19 -10.78
C VAL A 70 8.61 -13.88 -10.22
N ARG A 71 9.25 -12.84 -10.77
CA ARG A 71 10.61 -12.39 -10.44
C ARG A 71 10.56 -11.14 -9.55
N PHE A 72 11.45 -11.11 -8.57
CA PHE A 72 11.66 -9.99 -7.67
C PHE A 72 13.04 -9.41 -7.95
N THR A 73 13.07 -8.16 -8.40
CA THR A 73 14.27 -7.56 -8.98
C THR A 73 14.85 -6.46 -8.08
N ALA A 74 16.14 -6.19 -8.27
CA ALA A 74 16.86 -5.14 -7.55
C ALA A 74 16.33 -3.75 -7.96
N PRO A 75 15.84 -2.92 -7.02
CA PRO A 75 15.36 -1.58 -7.34
C PRO A 75 16.49 -0.62 -7.71
N LEU A 76 17.68 -0.81 -7.17
CA LEU A 76 18.89 -0.03 -7.43
C LEU A 76 20.10 -0.94 -7.53
N ALA A 77 21.17 -0.45 -8.19
CA ALA A 77 22.44 -1.14 -8.21
C ALA A 77 23.15 -1.03 -6.86
N GLY A 78 23.82 -2.13 -6.47
CA GLY A 78 24.51 -2.19 -5.20
C GLY A 78 25.08 -3.58 -4.89
N ARG A 79 25.33 -3.81 -3.61
CA ARG A 79 25.80 -5.08 -3.07
C ARG A 79 24.78 -5.68 -2.12
N VAL A 80 24.50 -6.96 -2.24
CA VAL A 80 23.64 -7.67 -1.29
C VAL A 80 24.32 -7.70 0.07
N ALA A 81 23.82 -6.90 1.02
CA ALA A 81 24.40 -6.75 2.36
C ALA A 81 23.97 -7.88 3.30
N ALA A 82 22.69 -8.28 3.23
CA ALA A 82 22.17 -9.33 4.11
C ALA A 82 20.87 -9.96 3.56
N VAL A 83 20.64 -11.22 3.94
CA VAL A 83 19.37 -11.93 3.72
C VAL A 83 18.82 -12.42 5.07
N TYR A 84 17.92 -11.63 5.64
CA TYR A 84 17.34 -11.92 6.96
C TYR A 84 16.21 -12.95 6.89
N ARG A 85 16.27 -13.89 7.81
CA ARG A 85 15.28 -14.94 7.99
C ARG A 85 14.77 -14.96 9.43
N GLY A 86 13.49 -15.23 9.59
CA GLY A 86 12.85 -15.39 10.89
C GLY A 86 12.70 -16.86 11.29
N GLU A 87 11.77 -17.11 12.20
CA GLU A 87 11.42 -18.46 12.65
C GLU A 87 11.11 -19.38 11.45
N ARG A 88 11.47 -20.66 11.57
CA ARG A 88 11.31 -21.67 10.53
C ARG A 88 11.87 -21.24 9.16
N ARG A 89 12.93 -20.40 9.18
CA ARG A 89 13.58 -19.83 7.99
C ARG A 89 12.66 -18.96 7.11
N ALA A 90 11.57 -18.42 7.66
CA ALA A 90 10.69 -17.51 6.95
C ALA A 90 11.48 -16.28 6.44
N PHE A 91 11.29 -15.92 5.18
CA PHE A 91 11.95 -14.76 4.59
C PHE A 91 11.46 -13.47 5.24
N ARG A 92 12.38 -12.65 5.73
CA ARG A 92 12.08 -11.35 6.35
C ARG A 92 12.43 -10.20 5.43
N SER A 93 13.68 -10.14 4.99
CA SER A 93 14.14 -9.12 4.05
C SER A 93 15.42 -9.54 3.34
N LEU A 94 15.63 -8.96 2.13
CA LEU A 94 16.89 -8.94 1.42
C LEU A 94 17.31 -7.48 1.32
N VAL A 95 18.48 -7.14 1.86
CA VAL A 95 19.00 -5.79 1.95
C VAL A 95 20.13 -5.59 0.96
N ILE A 96 20.08 -4.49 0.22
CA ILE A 96 21.11 -4.05 -0.75
C ILE A 96 21.73 -2.76 -0.22
N GLU A 97 23.04 -2.72 -0.08
CA GLU A 97 23.81 -1.50 0.10
C GLU A 97 23.97 -0.81 -1.24
N VAL A 98 23.45 0.41 -1.34
CA VAL A 98 23.31 1.14 -2.61
C VAL A 98 24.67 1.72 -3.03
N ASN A 99 25.03 1.55 -4.29
CA ASN A 99 26.27 2.12 -4.84
C ASN A 99 26.31 3.65 -4.70
N PRO A 100 27.50 4.24 -4.45
CA PRO A 100 27.66 5.70 -4.33
C PRO A 100 27.13 6.49 -5.53
N ASP A 101 27.31 5.99 -6.74
CA ASP A 101 26.85 6.65 -7.99
C ASP A 101 25.32 6.75 -8.05
N GLU A 102 24.60 5.71 -7.64
CA GLU A 102 23.15 5.74 -7.51
C GLU A 102 22.70 6.77 -6.47
N ARG A 103 23.42 6.86 -5.34
CA ARG A 103 23.13 7.81 -4.27
C ARG A 103 23.37 9.27 -4.67
N ALA A 104 24.36 9.52 -5.52
CA ALA A 104 24.64 10.87 -6.04
C ALA A 104 23.56 11.36 -7.03
N GLY A 105 22.53 10.55 -7.32
CA GLY A 105 21.50 10.90 -8.31
C GLY A 105 22.02 10.86 -9.75
N GLY A 106 23.22 10.39 -9.95
CA GLY A 106 23.78 10.10 -11.27
C GLY A 106 23.05 8.89 -11.82
N GLY A 107 21.98 9.15 -12.56
CA GLY A 107 21.01 8.18 -13.05
C GLY A 107 21.65 6.84 -13.36
N GLY A 108 21.50 5.92 -12.42
CA GLY A 108 22.05 4.59 -12.51
C GLY A 108 21.69 3.96 -13.84
N SER A 109 22.53 3.07 -14.31
CA SER A 109 22.34 2.39 -15.58
C SER A 109 20.88 1.98 -15.71
N ALA A 110 20.24 2.36 -16.83
CA ALA A 110 18.93 1.85 -17.16
C ALA A 110 18.96 0.34 -16.93
N GLY A 111 17.97 -0.18 -16.16
CA GLY A 111 17.87 -1.62 -15.98
C GLY A 111 17.85 -2.33 -17.33
N HIS A 112 18.26 -3.57 -17.38
CA HIS A 112 18.22 -4.34 -18.62
C HIS A 112 16.80 -4.43 -19.16
N ALA A 113 16.63 -4.07 -20.42
CA ALA A 113 15.36 -4.29 -21.10
C ALA A 113 15.07 -5.81 -21.17
N PRO A 114 13.81 -6.23 -20.96
CA PRO A 114 13.42 -7.62 -21.15
C PRO A 114 13.80 -8.13 -22.55
N SER A 115 14.13 -9.42 -22.67
CA SER A 115 14.66 -10.00 -23.91
C SER A 115 13.72 -9.85 -25.10
N GLY A 116 12.41 -9.90 -24.87
CA GLY A 116 11.36 -9.71 -25.89
C GLY A 116 10.91 -8.28 -26.11
N TRP A 117 11.55 -7.30 -25.46
CA TRP A 117 11.11 -5.90 -25.59
C TRP A 117 11.35 -5.35 -27.00
N SER A 118 10.35 -4.73 -27.57
CA SER A 118 10.38 -4.22 -28.95
C SER A 118 10.07 -2.72 -29.08
N GLY A 119 9.72 -2.04 -27.97
CA GLY A 119 9.26 -0.65 -27.98
C GLY A 119 7.89 -0.44 -28.65
N ARG A 120 7.14 -1.51 -28.93
CA ARG A 120 5.81 -1.44 -29.53
C ARG A 120 4.75 -1.13 -28.48
N HIS A 121 3.69 -0.42 -28.91
CA HIS A 121 2.55 -0.16 -28.05
C HIS A 121 1.87 -1.48 -27.62
N PRO A 122 1.39 -1.62 -26.37
CA PRO A 122 0.77 -2.86 -25.90
C PRO A 122 -0.40 -3.38 -26.74
N ASP A 123 -1.16 -2.50 -27.38
CA ASP A 123 -2.24 -2.90 -28.28
C ASP A 123 -1.76 -3.73 -29.49
N ALA A 124 -0.53 -3.50 -29.92
CA ALA A 124 0.10 -4.23 -31.02
C ALA A 124 0.82 -5.52 -30.58
N LEU A 125 0.73 -5.88 -29.29
CA LEU A 125 1.31 -7.09 -28.70
C LEU A 125 0.21 -8.09 -28.35
N THR A 126 0.60 -9.37 -28.24
CA THR A 126 -0.30 -10.41 -27.71
C THR A 126 -0.34 -10.32 -26.18
N ASP A 127 -1.38 -10.90 -25.58
CA ASP A 127 -1.55 -10.97 -24.13
C ASP A 127 -0.38 -11.71 -23.46
N GLU A 128 0.11 -12.78 -24.11
CA GLU A 128 1.24 -13.59 -23.67
C GLU A 128 2.53 -12.73 -23.63
N THR A 129 2.81 -12.00 -24.71
CA THR A 129 3.99 -11.12 -24.78
C THR A 129 3.95 -10.04 -23.69
N VAL A 130 2.76 -9.45 -23.44
CA VAL A 130 2.61 -8.47 -22.37
C VAL A 130 2.92 -9.10 -21.00
N ARG A 131 2.41 -10.32 -20.73
CA ARG A 131 2.67 -11.05 -19.48
C ARG A 131 4.16 -11.39 -19.33
N GLU A 132 4.80 -11.92 -20.37
CA GLU A 132 6.22 -12.26 -20.37
C GLU A 132 7.10 -11.05 -20.06
N LEU A 133 6.86 -9.90 -20.69
CA LEU A 133 7.60 -8.66 -20.43
C LEU A 133 7.45 -8.17 -18.99
N LEU A 134 6.23 -8.23 -18.43
CA LEU A 134 5.96 -7.86 -17.04
C LEU A 134 6.64 -8.83 -16.05
N LEU A 135 6.67 -10.12 -16.34
CA LEU A 135 7.32 -11.13 -15.50
C LEU A 135 8.85 -10.97 -15.54
N GLU A 136 9.42 -10.81 -16.74
CA GLU A 136 10.86 -10.70 -16.90
C GLU A 136 11.43 -9.42 -16.27
N SER A 137 10.72 -8.31 -16.40
CA SER A 137 11.11 -7.02 -15.79
C SER A 137 10.92 -6.95 -14.26
N GLY A 138 10.15 -7.87 -13.67
CA GLY A 138 9.75 -7.80 -12.26
C GLY A 138 8.56 -6.86 -11.98
N GLU A 139 8.07 -6.12 -12.98
CA GLU A 139 6.90 -5.22 -12.83
C GLU A 139 5.60 -6.00 -12.53
N TRP A 140 5.55 -7.30 -12.82
CA TRP A 140 4.42 -8.17 -12.44
C TRP A 140 4.10 -8.09 -10.95
N THR A 141 5.10 -7.88 -10.10
CA THR A 141 4.93 -7.76 -8.65
C THR A 141 4.09 -6.55 -8.21
N ALA A 142 3.82 -5.60 -9.11
CA ALA A 142 2.92 -4.48 -8.88
C ALA A 142 1.45 -4.89 -8.80
N ILE A 143 1.08 -6.01 -9.44
CA ILE A 143 -0.29 -6.47 -9.60
C ILE A 143 -0.68 -7.30 -8.39
N ARG A 144 -1.68 -6.83 -7.64
CA ARG A 144 -2.21 -7.52 -6.45
C ARG A 144 -3.61 -8.06 -6.71
N THR A 145 -3.93 -9.18 -6.05
CA THR A 145 -5.23 -9.83 -6.16
C THR A 145 -6.17 -9.49 -5.02
N ARG A 146 -7.45 -9.61 -5.29
CA ARG A 146 -8.51 -9.86 -4.33
C ARG A 146 -9.25 -11.14 -4.79
N PRO A 147 -9.55 -12.09 -3.90
CA PRO A 147 -9.21 -12.16 -2.47
C PRO A 147 -7.71 -12.31 -2.19
N PHE A 148 -7.35 -12.38 -0.91
CA PHE A 148 -6.07 -12.72 -0.30
C PHE A 148 -4.95 -11.66 -0.37
N GLY A 149 -4.98 -10.67 -1.27
CA GLY A 149 -3.95 -9.64 -1.39
C GLY A 149 -2.56 -10.16 -1.80
N ARG A 150 -2.53 -11.19 -2.63
CA ARG A 150 -1.31 -11.80 -3.18
C ARG A 150 -0.80 -11.05 -4.41
N VAL A 151 0.43 -11.33 -4.83
CA VAL A 151 0.86 -11.05 -6.19
C VAL A 151 0.06 -11.96 -7.13
N ALA A 152 -0.40 -11.42 -8.25
CA ALA A 152 -1.24 -12.13 -9.18
C ALA A 152 -0.56 -13.40 -9.74
N ASN A 153 -1.32 -14.48 -9.89
CA ASN A 153 -0.84 -15.66 -10.57
C ASN A 153 -0.85 -15.43 -12.09
N PRO A 154 0.31 -15.53 -12.78
CA PRO A 154 0.38 -15.30 -14.23
C PRO A 154 -0.46 -16.25 -15.07
N GLU A 155 -0.80 -17.42 -14.54
CA GLU A 155 -1.60 -18.43 -15.24
C GLU A 155 -3.12 -18.15 -15.17
N THR A 156 -3.56 -17.23 -14.28
CA THR A 156 -4.97 -16.88 -14.12
C THR A 156 -5.32 -15.60 -14.89
N ARG A 157 -6.63 -15.38 -15.07
CA ARG A 157 -7.17 -14.12 -15.60
C ARG A 157 -8.20 -13.57 -14.62
N PRO A 158 -8.08 -12.29 -14.24
CA PRO A 158 -9.04 -11.68 -13.34
C PRO A 158 -10.35 -11.37 -14.06
N ARG A 159 -11.45 -11.32 -13.31
CA ARG A 159 -12.74 -10.85 -13.82
C ARG A 159 -12.72 -9.36 -14.18
N ALA A 160 -11.88 -8.57 -13.49
CA ALA A 160 -11.69 -7.16 -13.75
C ALA A 160 -10.32 -6.70 -13.23
N VAL A 161 -9.77 -5.63 -13.83
CA VAL A 161 -8.57 -4.94 -13.34
C VAL A 161 -8.95 -3.55 -12.85
N PHE A 162 -8.43 -3.16 -11.69
CA PHE A 162 -8.67 -1.87 -11.07
C PHE A 162 -7.39 -1.03 -11.04
N LEU A 163 -7.45 0.15 -11.66
CA LEU A 163 -6.40 1.16 -11.66
C LEU A 163 -6.78 2.21 -10.62
N THR A 164 -6.12 2.17 -9.45
CA THR A 164 -6.47 3.02 -8.32
C THR A 164 -5.72 4.35 -8.41
N ALA A 165 -6.45 5.43 -8.70
CA ALA A 165 -5.96 6.80 -8.81
C ALA A 165 -6.55 7.72 -7.72
N THR A 166 -6.88 7.16 -6.57
CA THR A 166 -7.31 7.88 -5.37
C THR A 166 -6.84 7.16 -4.14
N ASP A 167 -6.50 7.92 -3.11
CA ASP A 167 -6.20 7.43 -1.78
C ASP A 167 -6.88 8.36 -0.77
N SER A 168 -7.60 7.80 0.18
CA SER A 168 -8.28 8.53 1.26
C SER A 168 -7.64 8.29 2.62
N ALA A 169 -6.53 7.56 2.67
CA ALA A 169 -5.81 7.35 3.92
C ALA A 169 -5.25 8.69 4.47
N PRO A 170 -5.21 8.86 5.79
CA PRO A 170 -4.63 10.06 6.39
C PRO A 170 -3.17 10.24 5.97
N LEU A 171 -2.79 11.45 5.56
CA LEU A 171 -1.45 11.84 5.10
C LEU A 171 -1.00 11.23 3.76
N ALA A 172 -1.87 10.52 3.05
CA ALA A 172 -1.55 9.97 1.75
C ALA A 172 -1.29 11.08 0.70
N PRO A 173 -0.36 10.86 -0.26
CA PRO A 173 -0.21 11.76 -1.41
C PRO A 173 -1.42 11.65 -2.33
N ASP A 174 -1.70 12.70 -3.11
CA ASP A 174 -2.67 12.61 -4.21
C ASP A 174 -2.07 11.74 -5.35
N PRO A 175 -2.64 10.57 -5.69
CA PRO A 175 -2.06 9.69 -6.70
C PRO A 175 -2.04 10.30 -8.11
N VAL A 176 -2.99 11.18 -8.45
CA VAL A 176 -3.01 11.87 -9.75
C VAL A 176 -1.90 12.91 -9.82
N ALA A 177 -1.66 13.66 -8.72
CA ALA A 177 -0.56 14.60 -8.65
C ALA A 177 0.82 13.90 -8.69
N ALA A 178 0.93 12.72 -8.09
CA ALA A 178 2.16 11.94 -8.07
C ALA A 178 2.61 11.45 -9.46
N VAL A 179 1.70 11.36 -10.44
CA VAL A 179 1.98 10.95 -11.82
C VAL A 179 1.81 12.08 -12.83
N ALA A 180 1.75 13.33 -12.38
CA ALA A 180 1.61 14.48 -13.25
C ALA A 180 2.73 14.52 -14.30
N GLY A 181 2.36 14.81 -15.56
CA GLY A 181 3.28 14.85 -16.71
C GLY A 181 3.68 13.48 -17.27
N ARG A 182 3.04 12.40 -16.82
CA ARG A 182 3.29 11.03 -17.28
C ARG A 182 2.14 10.45 -18.13
N ASP A 183 1.43 11.30 -18.85
CA ASP A 183 0.21 10.94 -19.56
C ASP A 183 0.43 9.79 -20.56
N THR A 184 1.52 9.84 -21.35
CA THR A 184 1.89 8.77 -22.26
C THR A 184 2.20 7.45 -21.55
N ASP A 185 2.89 7.51 -20.40
CA ASP A 185 3.16 6.30 -19.62
C ASP A 185 1.86 5.70 -19.06
N LEU A 186 0.93 6.54 -18.61
CA LEU A 186 -0.38 6.09 -18.12
C LEU A 186 -1.24 5.47 -19.22
N GLU A 187 -1.23 6.04 -20.43
CA GLU A 187 -1.90 5.49 -21.59
C GLU A 187 -1.37 4.09 -21.94
N TRP A 188 -0.06 3.94 -22.07
CA TRP A 188 0.57 2.65 -22.38
C TRP A 188 0.37 1.63 -21.25
N GLY A 189 0.41 2.07 -20.00
CA GLY A 189 0.13 1.23 -18.84
C GLY A 189 -1.31 0.72 -18.83
N ALA A 190 -2.28 1.56 -19.14
CA ALA A 190 -3.69 1.17 -19.23
C ALA A 190 -3.95 0.20 -20.40
N ALA A 191 -3.29 0.39 -21.54
CA ALA A 191 -3.33 -0.55 -22.64
C ALA A 191 -2.74 -1.92 -22.25
N ALA A 192 -1.61 -1.93 -21.55
CA ALA A 192 -1.02 -3.17 -21.00
C ALA A 192 -1.97 -3.86 -20.00
N ALA A 193 -2.57 -3.11 -19.08
CA ALA A 193 -3.52 -3.64 -18.11
C ALA A 193 -4.77 -4.25 -18.78
N ALA A 194 -5.22 -3.68 -19.91
CA ALA A 194 -6.34 -4.22 -20.68
C ALA A 194 -6.04 -5.58 -21.34
N LYS A 195 -4.77 -5.91 -21.58
CA LYS A 195 -4.34 -7.24 -22.06
C LYS A 195 -4.37 -8.33 -20.97
N LEU A 196 -4.44 -7.96 -19.70
CA LEU A 196 -4.39 -8.91 -18.59
C LEU A 196 -5.74 -9.55 -18.25
N THR A 197 -6.85 -8.98 -18.76
CA THR A 197 -8.22 -9.44 -18.47
C THR A 197 -9.09 -9.47 -19.71
N ASP A 198 -10.07 -10.36 -19.73
CA ASP A 198 -11.15 -10.34 -20.73
C ASP A 198 -12.32 -9.43 -20.28
N GLY A 199 -12.32 -9.05 -19.02
CA GLY A 199 -13.31 -8.19 -18.40
C GLY A 199 -12.99 -6.68 -18.50
N PRO A 200 -13.71 -5.84 -17.72
CA PRO A 200 -13.49 -4.40 -17.69
C PRO A 200 -12.22 -4.04 -16.92
N VAL A 201 -11.62 -2.92 -17.33
CA VAL A 201 -10.59 -2.19 -16.59
C VAL A 201 -11.23 -0.94 -16.00
N PHE A 202 -11.30 -0.86 -14.67
CA PHE A 202 -11.87 0.28 -13.97
C PHE A 202 -10.77 1.26 -13.54
N VAL A 203 -10.83 2.50 -14.03
CA VAL A 203 -9.99 3.61 -13.57
C VAL A 203 -10.73 4.36 -12.47
N CYS A 204 -10.37 4.11 -11.22
CA CYS A 204 -11.04 4.66 -10.05
C CYS A 204 -10.32 5.90 -9.55
N SER A 205 -10.96 7.07 -9.67
CA SER A 205 -10.42 8.37 -9.29
C SER A 205 -11.30 9.07 -8.26
N ARG A 206 -10.75 10.07 -7.56
CA ARG A 206 -11.54 10.96 -6.72
C ARG A 206 -12.41 11.86 -7.61
N ALA A 207 -13.63 12.15 -7.18
CA ALA A 207 -14.50 13.11 -7.86
C ALA A 207 -13.80 14.46 -8.08
N GLY A 208 -13.81 14.95 -9.32
CA GLY A 208 -13.09 16.17 -9.73
C GLY A 208 -11.60 16.00 -10.02
N ARG A 209 -11.04 14.79 -9.88
CA ARG A 209 -9.67 14.43 -10.27
C ARG A 209 -9.73 13.24 -11.22
N ARG A 210 -9.15 13.36 -12.38
CA ARG A 210 -9.16 12.31 -13.39
C ARG A 210 -7.75 11.89 -13.74
N LEU A 211 -7.50 10.59 -13.77
CA LEU A 211 -6.27 10.02 -14.28
C LEU A 211 -6.33 10.09 -15.83
N PRO A 212 -5.29 10.57 -16.51
CA PRO A 212 -5.18 10.49 -17.97
C PRO A 212 -4.98 9.02 -18.39
N ALA A 213 -6.05 8.36 -18.71
CA ALA A 213 -6.07 7.04 -19.31
C ALA A 213 -7.13 7.02 -20.41
N PRO A 214 -6.92 6.28 -21.53
CA PRO A 214 -7.85 6.24 -22.61
C PRO A 214 -9.22 5.71 -22.17
N GLU A 215 -10.28 6.24 -22.75
CA GLU A 215 -11.61 5.63 -22.67
C GLU A 215 -11.78 4.64 -23.81
N GLY A 216 -12.45 3.55 -23.55
CA GLY A 216 -12.74 2.52 -24.53
C GLY A 216 -13.81 1.56 -24.03
N ASP A 217 -14.22 0.64 -24.87
CA ASP A 217 -15.27 -0.33 -24.52
C ASP A 217 -14.97 -1.11 -23.24
N ARG A 218 -13.69 -1.34 -22.97
CA ARG A 218 -13.21 -2.10 -21.77
C ARG A 218 -12.68 -1.22 -20.67
N VAL A 219 -12.21 0.00 -20.96
CA VAL A 219 -11.64 0.93 -19.96
C VAL A 219 -12.72 1.92 -19.51
N ARG A 220 -13.13 1.83 -18.25
CA ARG A 220 -14.23 2.60 -17.66
C ARG A 220 -13.71 3.48 -16.52
N HIS A 221 -14.00 4.78 -16.60
CA HIS A 221 -13.69 5.71 -15.54
C HIS A 221 -14.82 5.79 -14.52
N GLU A 222 -14.48 5.61 -13.25
CA GLU A 222 -15.40 5.65 -12.11
C GLU A 222 -14.91 6.67 -11.08
N ALA A 223 -15.80 7.52 -10.60
CA ALA A 223 -15.49 8.55 -9.62
C ALA A 223 -16.00 8.16 -8.23
N PHE A 224 -15.16 8.33 -7.23
CA PHE A 224 -15.51 8.09 -5.84
C PHE A 224 -15.43 9.37 -5.01
N THR A 225 -16.36 9.53 -4.08
CA THR A 225 -16.39 10.65 -3.13
C THR A 225 -16.88 10.18 -1.77
N GLY A 226 -16.41 10.83 -0.72
CA GLY A 226 -16.80 10.52 0.66
C GLY A 226 -15.59 10.40 1.59
N PRO A 227 -15.81 10.07 2.87
CA PRO A 227 -14.75 9.86 3.83
C PRO A 227 -13.95 8.57 3.54
N HIS A 228 -12.79 8.43 4.18
CA HIS A 228 -12.06 7.15 4.17
C HIS A 228 -12.99 6.02 4.67
N PRO A 229 -13.09 4.88 3.95
CA PRO A 229 -12.16 4.33 2.94
C PRO A 229 -12.57 4.56 1.47
N ALA A 230 -13.19 5.67 1.11
CA ALA A 230 -13.65 5.94 -0.26
C ALA A 230 -12.53 5.82 -1.34
N GLY A 231 -11.27 5.92 -0.96
CA GLY A 231 -10.11 5.81 -1.86
C GLY A 231 -9.39 4.47 -1.82
N THR A 232 -9.93 3.44 -1.18
CA THR A 232 -9.26 2.12 -1.11
C THR A 232 -9.67 1.22 -2.27
N ALA A 233 -8.71 0.44 -2.78
CA ALA A 233 -8.97 -0.53 -3.85
C ALA A 233 -10.05 -1.55 -3.46
N GLY A 234 -10.05 -2.01 -2.20
CA GLY A 234 -11.05 -2.95 -1.71
C GLY A 234 -12.48 -2.46 -1.85
N LEU A 235 -12.73 -1.18 -1.50
CA LEU A 235 -14.06 -0.60 -1.64
C LEU A 235 -14.48 -0.41 -3.10
N HIS A 236 -13.54 -0.05 -3.98
CA HIS A 236 -13.83 0.05 -5.42
C HIS A 236 -14.24 -1.32 -5.99
N ILE A 237 -13.49 -2.37 -5.64
CA ILE A 237 -13.78 -3.75 -6.07
C ILE A 237 -15.14 -4.19 -5.54
N HIS A 238 -15.42 -3.98 -4.25
CA HIS A 238 -16.71 -4.29 -3.63
C HIS A 238 -17.89 -3.65 -4.37
N ARG A 239 -17.74 -2.41 -4.83
CA ARG A 239 -18.81 -1.66 -5.49
C ARG A 239 -19.02 -2.03 -6.95
N LEU A 240 -17.97 -2.39 -7.67
CA LEU A 240 -17.99 -2.53 -9.14
C LEU A 240 -17.91 -3.99 -9.60
N ALA A 241 -17.13 -4.82 -8.92
CA ALA A 241 -16.96 -6.23 -9.25
C ALA A 241 -16.57 -7.03 -7.99
N PRO A 242 -17.52 -7.24 -7.05
CA PRO A 242 -17.26 -7.93 -5.79
C PRO A 242 -16.67 -9.33 -6.01
N VAL A 243 -15.72 -9.68 -5.17
CA VAL A 243 -14.96 -10.92 -5.27
C VAL A 243 -15.53 -11.99 -4.33
N ARG A 244 -15.30 -13.25 -4.70
CA ARG A 244 -15.66 -14.45 -3.96
C ARG A 244 -14.78 -15.61 -4.41
N ARG A 245 -14.92 -16.80 -3.85
CA ARG A 245 -14.20 -17.98 -4.33
C ARG A 245 -14.35 -18.15 -5.85
N GLY A 246 -13.23 -18.35 -6.55
CA GLY A 246 -13.18 -18.51 -8.00
C GLY A 246 -13.42 -17.23 -8.82
N HIS A 247 -13.57 -16.07 -8.17
CA HIS A 247 -13.76 -14.80 -8.85
C HIS A 247 -12.75 -13.79 -8.33
N GLU A 248 -11.64 -13.66 -9.04
CA GLU A 248 -10.56 -12.72 -8.72
C GLU A 248 -10.75 -11.36 -9.39
N ALA A 249 -10.35 -10.32 -8.70
CA ALA A 249 -10.08 -9.01 -9.26
C ALA A 249 -8.61 -8.64 -8.99
N TRP A 250 -7.97 -8.00 -9.95
CA TRP A 250 -6.60 -7.48 -9.79
C TRP A 250 -6.61 -5.98 -9.64
N HIS A 251 -5.65 -5.45 -8.92
CA HIS A 251 -5.52 -4.01 -8.77
C HIS A 251 -4.06 -3.56 -8.70
N LEU A 252 -3.82 -2.33 -9.12
CA LEU A 252 -2.54 -1.63 -9.01
C LEU A 252 -2.79 -0.12 -8.90
N ASP A 253 -1.82 0.61 -8.37
CA ASP A 253 -1.92 2.06 -8.23
C ASP A 253 -1.44 2.83 -9.48
N ALA A 254 -1.71 4.15 -9.50
CA ALA A 254 -1.36 5.01 -10.62
C ALA A 254 0.16 5.09 -10.90
N GLN A 255 1.01 5.03 -9.86
CA GLN A 255 2.46 5.10 -10.05
C GLN A 255 3.02 3.79 -10.62
N ASP A 256 2.48 2.66 -10.20
CA ASP A 256 2.83 1.35 -10.76
C ASP A 256 2.31 1.22 -12.20
N LEU A 257 1.11 1.74 -12.49
CA LEU A 257 0.58 1.82 -13.85
C LEU A 257 1.52 2.60 -14.78
N ALA A 258 1.96 3.78 -14.34
CA ALA A 258 2.89 4.62 -15.09
C ALA A 258 4.27 3.94 -15.25
N SER A 259 4.74 3.16 -14.27
CA SER A 259 5.97 2.36 -14.37
C SER A 259 5.85 1.28 -15.45
N ILE A 260 4.73 0.56 -15.47
CA ILE A 260 4.42 -0.43 -16.50
C ILE A 260 4.41 0.22 -17.89
N GLY A 261 3.72 1.34 -18.08
CA GLY A 261 3.71 2.00 -19.37
C GLY A 261 5.10 2.47 -19.83
N LYS A 262 5.90 2.99 -18.90
CA LYS A 262 7.29 3.35 -19.19
C LYS A 262 8.11 2.12 -19.60
N LEU A 263 7.93 0.96 -18.96
CA LEU A 263 8.58 -0.29 -19.36
C LEU A 263 8.34 -0.59 -20.83
N PHE A 264 7.10 -0.58 -21.29
CA PHE A 264 6.78 -0.86 -22.70
C PHE A 264 7.38 0.17 -23.65
N ARG A 265 7.40 1.45 -23.25
CA ARG A 265 7.91 2.54 -24.07
C ARG A 265 9.45 2.58 -24.14
N THR A 266 10.15 2.26 -23.04
CA THR A 266 11.60 2.50 -22.90
C THR A 266 12.43 1.25 -22.57
N GLY A 267 11.79 0.12 -22.30
CA GLY A 267 12.45 -1.12 -21.88
C GLY A 267 12.77 -1.18 -20.38
N SER A 268 12.42 -0.16 -19.59
CA SER A 268 12.72 -0.14 -18.15
C SER A 268 11.60 0.54 -17.38
N GLY A 269 11.14 -0.08 -16.30
CA GLY A 269 10.22 0.52 -15.34
C GLY A 269 10.88 1.53 -14.41
N ASP A 270 10.13 2.04 -13.45
CA ASP A 270 10.64 2.99 -12.45
C ASP A 270 10.92 2.33 -11.10
N ALA A 271 12.10 2.54 -10.56
CA ALA A 271 12.39 2.20 -9.17
C ALA A 271 11.95 3.30 -8.19
N LEU A 272 11.76 4.52 -8.67
CA LEU A 272 11.40 5.67 -7.83
C LEU A 272 9.89 5.81 -7.71
N ARG A 273 9.46 6.21 -6.52
CA ARG A 273 8.06 6.51 -6.19
C ARG A 273 7.96 7.87 -5.51
N VAL A 274 6.86 8.58 -5.74
CA VAL A 274 6.48 9.73 -4.92
C VAL A 274 5.90 9.22 -3.62
N VAL A 275 6.48 9.66 -2.52
CA VAL A 275 6.15 9.22 -1.16
C VAL A 275 5.86 10.43 -0.30
N SER A 276 4.75 10.39 0.43
CA SER A 276 4.43 11.39 1.45
C SER A 276 5.21 11.08 2.73
N LEU A 277 5.96 12.05 3.24
CA LEU A 277 6.52 12.04 4.59
C LEU A 277 5.67 12.96 5.45
N GLY A 278 4.88 12.40 6.38
CA GLY A 278 3.93 13.14 7.19
C GLY A 278 3.89 12.68 8.64
N GLY A 279 3.39 13.57 9.50
CA GLY A 279 3.19 13.29 10.92
C GLY A 279 3.60 14.42 11.86
N PRO A 280 3.01 14.45 13.08
CA PRO A 280 3.20 15.56 14.03
C PRO A 280 4.65 15.87 14.40
N PRO A 281 5.58 14.87 14.54
CA PRO A 281 6.97 15.15 14.95
C PRO A 281 7.89 15.67 13.85
N LEU A 282 7.35 15.95 12.67
CA LEU A 282 8.16 16.42 11.54
C LEU A 282 8.22 17.94 11.50
N ARG A 283 9.43 18.48 11.35
CA ARG A 283 9.64 19.91 11.10
C ARG A 283 9.16 20.32 9.71
N ARG A 284 9.36 19.45 8.72
CA ARG A 284 9.05 19.71 7.32
C ARG A 284 8.36 18.50 6.69
N PRO A 285 7.04 18.36 6.84
CA PRO A 285 6.29 17.39 6.06
C PRO A 285 6.44 17.67 4.56
N ALA A 286 6.70 16.64 3.74
CA ALA A 286 7.01 16.85 2.33
C ALA A 286 6.55 15.67 1.45
N LEU A 287 6.38 15.95 0.16
CA LEU A 287 6.33 14.93 -0.89
C LEU A 287 7.76 14.74 -1.42
N LEU A 288 8.24 13.53 -1.42
CA LEU A 288 9.61 13.17 -1.76
C LEU A 288 9.64 12.07 -2.81
N ARG A 289 10.69 12.02 -3.61
CA ARG A 289 10.95 10.87 -4.48
C ARG A 289 11.93 9.94 -3.77
N ALA A 290 11.56 8.66 -3.69
CA ALA A 290 12.36 7.64 -3.04
C ALA A 290 12.35 6.33 -3.85
N PRO A 291 13.40 5.52 -3.78
CA PRO A 291 13.39 4.18 -4.36
C PRO A 291 12.44 3.26 -3.57
N ILE A 292 11.93 2.25 -4.28
CA ILE A 292 11.22 1.13 -3.65
C ILE A 292 12.15 0.50 -2.61
N GLY A 293 11.63 0.21 -1.42
CA GLY A 293 12.41 -0.40 -0.34
C GLY A 293 13.40 0.53 0.35
N ALA A 294 13.28 1.85 0.21
CA ALA A 294 14.16 2.84 0.86
C ALA A 294 14.30 2.62 2.36
N SER A 295 15.51 2.70 2.92
CA SER A 295 15.74 2.77 4.37
C SER A 295 15.04 3.97 4.96
N LEU A 296 14.15 3.75 5.93
CA LEU A 296 13.35 4.81 6.53
C LEU A 296 14.11 5.58 7.62
N ASP A 297 15.14 5.00 8.19
CA ASP A 297 16.04 5.72 9.10
C ASP A 297 16.75 6.86 8.34
N ASP A 298 17.30 6.58 7.15
CA ASP A 298 17.92 7.58 6.29
C ASP A 298 16.89 8.57 5.71
N PHE A 299 15.72 8.06 5.35
CA PHE A 299 14.70 8.83 4.65
C PHE A 299 14.03 9.89 5.53
N ALA A 300 13.70 9.55 6.79
CA ALA A 300 12.97 10.43 7.69
C ALA A 300 13.89 11.33 8.54
N ALA A 301 15.12 10.90 8.82
CA ALA A 301 16.03 11.58 9.75
C ALA A 301 16.23 13.10 9.51
N PRO A 302 16.39 13.59 8.27
CA PRO A 302 16.63 15.01 8.02
C PRO A 302 15.49 15.94 8.47
N ASP A 303 14.26 15.44 8.50
CA ASP A 303 13.08 16.25 8.79
C ASP A 303 12.52 16.03 10.20
N LEU A 304 13.15 15.19 11.00
CA LEU A 304 12.75 14.98 12.39
C LEU A 304 13.13 16.19 13.27
N GLU A 305 12.27 16.54 14.21
CA GLU A 305 12.58 17.57 15.21
C GLU A 305 13.78 17.16 16.07
N VAL A 306 14.67 18.13 16.34
CA VAL A 306 15.85 17.91 17.21
C VAL A 306 15.37 17.82 18.66
N GLY A 307 15.79 16.79 19.38
CA GLY A 307 15.58 16.67 20.83
C GLY A 307 14.74 15.49 21.30
N ALA A 308 13.88 14.94 20.47
CA ALA A 308 13.22 13.68 20.80
C ALA A 308 14.09 12.50 20.30
N GLY A 309 14.50 11.62 21.22
CA GLY A 309 15.30 10.45 20.89
C GLY A 309 14.53 9.43 20.01
N PRO A 310 15.20 8.48 19.36
CA PRO A 310 14.55 7.43 18.56
C PRO A 310 13.51 6.62 19.36
N ALA A 311 13.68 6.52 20.66
CA ALA A 311 12.76 5.82 21.56
C ALA A 311 11.41 6.55 21.78
N GLU A 312 11.31 7.80 21.37
CA GLU A 312 10.12 8.64 21.55
C GLU A 312 9.30 8.80 20.26
N ARG A 313 9.72 8.16 19.18
CA ARG A 313 9.07 8.25 17.86
C ARG A 313 8.86 6.88 17.25
N ARG A 314 7.75 6.73 16.53
CA ARG A 314 7.47 5.57 15.72
C ARG A 314 7.43 5.98 14.26
N VAL A 315 8.36 5.45 13.47
CA VAL A 315 8.32 5.54 12.02
C VAL A 315 7.48 4.38 11.50
N ILE A 316 6.51 4.68 10.67
CA ILE A 316 5.56 3.73 10.09
C ILE A 316 5.73 3.78 8.58
N SER A 317 6.04 2.64 7.99
CA SER A 317 5.92 2.45 6.55
C SER A 317 4.46 2.28 6.20
N GLY A 318 3.89 3.21 5.43
CA GLY A 318 2.47 3.23 5.08
C GLY A 318 1.61 4.13 5.98
N SER A 319 0.30 3.92 5.89
CA SER A 319 -0.70 4.67 6.65
C SER A 319 -0.64 4.35 8.14
N LEU A 320 -1.04 5.32 8.96
CA LEU A 320 -1.27 5.09 10.39
C LEU A 320 -2.37 4.05 10.68
N LEU A 321 -3.22 3.74 9.70
CA LEU A 321 -4.32 2.77 9.84
C LEU A 321 -3.91 1.34 9.48
N SER A 322 -3.05 1.17 8.47
CA SER A 322 -2.71 -0.15 7.91
C SER A 322 -1.21 -0.34 7.69
N GLY A 323 -0.40 0.67 7.99
CA GLY A 323 1.05 0.59 7.88
C GLY A 323 1.68 -0.28 8.96
N ARG A 324 2.97 -0.52 8.82
CA ARG A 324 3.73 -1.29 9.82
C ARG A 324 4.88 -0.47 10.39
N THR A 325 5.20 -0.70 11.65
CA THR A 325 6.37 -0.11 12.29
C THR A 325 7.61 -0.50 11.50
N ALA A 326 8.39 0.51 11.11
CA ALA A 326 9.63 0.33 10.37
C ALA A 326 10.79 0.80 11.25
N SER A 327 11.62 -0.14 11.67
CA SER A 327 12.78 0.14 12.51
C SER A 327 13.85 -0.94 12.37
N GLY A 328 15.11 -0.52 12.49
CA GLY A 328 16.28 -1.39 12.48
C GLY A 328 16.56 -2.03 11.12
N GLU A 329 17.59 -2.86 11.10
CA GLU A 329 18.20 -3.39 9.86
C GLU A 329 17.34 -4.42 9.11
N VAL A 330 16.36 -5.04 9.78
CA VAL A 330 15.53 -6.11 9.19
C VAL A 330 14.27 -5.58 8.54
N THR A 331 13.59 -4.61 9.18
CA THR A 331 12.26 -4.14 8.77
C THR A 331 12.15 -2.64 8.62
N GLY A 332 13.23 -1.89 8.81
CA GLY A 332 13.28 -0.42 8.74
C GLY A 332 13.18 0.15 7.33
N TYR A 333 12.39 -0.45 6.45
CA TYR A 333 12.35 -0.10 5.03
C TYR A 333 10.93 0.21 4.55
N LEU A 334 10.84 1.03 3.49
CA LEU A 334 9.58 1.36 2.82
C LEU A 334 9.00 0.12 2.14
N GLY A 335 7.75 -0.21 2.45
CA GLY A 335 7.05 -1.30 1.81
C GLY A 335 6.79 -1.07 0.32
N ARG A 336 6.78 -2.15 -0.47
CA ARG A 336 6.58 -2.11 -1.92
C ARG A 336 5.34 -1.34 -2.35
N TYR A 337 4.25 -1.50 -1.61
CA TYR A 337 2.95 -0.91 -1.93
C TYR A 337 2.65 0.36 -1.12
N HIS A 338 3.55 0.79 -0.25
CA HIS A 338 3.37 1.98 0.55
C HIS A 338 3.78 3.25 -0.22
N ARG A 339 2.94 4.27 -0.18
CA ARG A 339 3.15 5.57 -0.82
C ARG A 339 3.30 6.69 0.20
N GLN A 340 3.37 6.34 1.47
CA GLN A 340 3.59 7.28 2.56
C GLN A 340 4.45 6.69 3.67
N VAL A 341 5.10 7.57 4.40
CA VAL A 341 5.79 7.33 5.67
C VAL A 341 5.14 8.21 6.71
N THR A 342 4.61 7.59 7.75
CA THR A 342 3.94 8.29 8.85
C THR A 342 4.83 8.27 10.08
N VAL A 343 5.06 9.43 10.70
CA VAL A 343 5.82 9.54 11.95
C VAL A 343 4.89 9.99 13.07
N LEU A 344 4.85 9.22 14.16
CA LEU A 344 4.06 9.53 15.36
C LEU A 344 4.95 9.61 16.59
N GLU A 345 4.51 10.36 17.59
CA GLU A 345 5.09 10.30 18.93
C GLU A 345 4.74 8.97 19.61
N GLU A 346 5.72 8.36 20.26
CA GLU A 346 5.52 7.16 21.05
C GLU A 346 4.94 7.52 22.41
N ASP A 347 3.66 7.24 22.62
CA ASP A 347 2.96 7.55 23.88
C ASP A 347 3.04 6.36 24.85
N ARG A 348 3.98 6.45 25.79
CA ARG A 348 4.14 5.49 26.89
C ARG A 348 3.59 6.00 28.22
N ARG A 349 3.10 7.24 28.25
CA ARG A 349 2.64 7.89 29.48
C ARG A 349 1.16 7.61 29.71
N ARG A 350 0.83 7.05 30.87
CA ARG A 350 -0.56 6.95 31.33
C ARG A 350 -0.98 8.30 31.89
N ARG A 351 -2.01 8.89 31.31
CA ARG A 351 -2.61 10.13 31.84
C ARG A 351 -3.45 9.80 33.04
N PHE A 352 -3.10 10.40 34.19
CA PHE A 352 -3.90 10.29 35.41
C PHE A 352 -5.31 10.86 35.15
N LEU A 353 -6.36 10.10 35.47
CA LEU A 353 -7.76 10.42 35.21
C LEU A 353 -8.05 10.87 33.77
N GLY A 354 -7.26 10.43 32.76
CA GLY A 354 -7.41 10.82 31.37
C GLY A 354 -8.79 10.51 30.76
N TRP A 355 -9.50 9.55 31.33
CA TRP A 355 -10.87 9.19 30.94
C TRP A 355 -11.94 10.22 31.38
N LEU A 356 -11.64 11.09 32.35
CA LEU A 356 -12.47 12.23 32.75
C LEU A 356 -12.20 13.49 31.93
N ALA A 357 -11.11 13.50 31.15
CA ALA A 357 -10.77 14.69 30.36
C ALA A 357 -11.84 14.98 29.30
N PRO A 358 -12.22 16.26 29.09
CA PRO A 358 -13.21 16.64 28.09
C PRO A 358 -12.86 16.24 26.66
N GLY A 359 -11.56 15.96 26.38
CA GLY A 359 -11.09 15.44 25.11
C GLY A 359 -11.19 16.43 23.95
N ALA A 360 -10.88 17.72 24.18
CA ALA A 360 -10.90 18.75 23.14
C ALA A 360 -9.91 18.46 21.98
N ALA A 361 -8.81 17.73 22.25
CA ALA A 361 -7.84 17.29 21.26
C ALA A 361 -8.04 15.83 20.83
N ALA A 362 -9.04 15.11 21.36
CA ALA A 362 -9.25 13.70 21.02
C ALA A 362 -9.71 13.55 19.56
N VAL A 363 -9.20 12.52 18.88
CA VAL A 363 -9.70 12.06 17.59
C VAL A 363 -10.49 10.78 17.82
N SER A 364 -11.80 10.81 17.54
CA SER A 364 -12.67 9.68 17.81
C SER A 364 -13.88 9.68 16.88
N VAL A 365 -14.30 8.50 16.49
CA VAL A 365 -15.58 8.27 15.78
C VAL A 365 -16.79 8.52 16.70
N SER A 366 -16.57 8.41 18.01
CA SER A 366 -17.60 8.68 19.01
C SER A 366 -17.78 10.19 19.22
N ARG A 367 -19.03 10.63 19.38
CA ARG A 367 -19.38 12.02 19.72
C ARG A 367 -19.26 12.33 21.22
N ALA A 368 -18.62 11.47 22.00
CA ALA A 368 -18.53 11.60 23.45
C ALA A 368 -17.55 12.70 23.92
N TYR A 369 -16.70 13.21 23.04
CA TYR A 369 -15.67 14.19 23.37
C TYR A 369 -16.04 15.61 22.93
N LEU A 370 -15.54 16.61 23.64
CA LEU A 370 -15.70 18.03 23.29
C LEU A 370 -15.19 18.31 21.87
N SER A 371 -14.20 17.55 21.41
CA SER A 371 -13.71 17.63 20.02
C SER A 371 -14.77 17.42 18.94
N SER A 372 -15.90 16.79 19.26
CA SER A 372 -16.99 16.54 18.30
C SER A 372 -17.83 17.78 18.00
N VAL A 373 -17.83 18.77 18.90
CA VAL A 373 -18.56 20.06 18.76
C VAL A 373 -17.64 21.23 18.43
N LEU A 374 -16.32 21.04 18.54
CA LEU A 374 -15.34 22.04 18.14
C LEU A 374 -15.06 21.99 16.63
N PRO A 375 -14.63 23.12 16.01
CA PRO A 375 -14.24 23.12 14.61
C PRO A 375 -13.24 22.00 14.29
N SER A 376 -13.48 21.31 13.17
CA SER A 376 -12.62 20.21 12.75
C SER A 376 -11.24 20.73 12.34
N ARG A 377 -10.22 20.40 13.12
CA ARG A 377 -8.81 20.78 12.89
C ARG A 377 -7.93 19.53 12.81
N ALA A 378 -6.83 19.63 12.09
CA ALA A 378 -5.77 18.63 12.15
C ALA A 378 -5.19 18.57 13.57
N ARG A 379 -4.96 17.37 14.09
CA ARG A 379 -4.51 17.13 15.47
C ARG A 379 -3.26 16.28 15.52
N GLY A 380 -2.45 16.50 16.54
CA GLY A 380 -1.33 15.61 16.86
C GLY A 380 -1.88 14.27 17.35
N LEU A 381 -1.53 13.21 16.64
CA LEU A 381 -1.80 11.84 17.08
C LEU A 381 -0.53 11.23 17.64
N THR A 382 -0.72 10.35 18.61
CA THR A 382 0.33 9.52 19.21
C THR A 382 0.00 8.05 19.03
N THR A 383 0.91 7.17 19.41
CA THR A 383 0.68 5.71 19.39
C THR A 383 -0.22 5.21 20.54
N GLY A 384 -0.67 6.10 21.41
CA GLY A 384 -1.49 5.75 22.57
C GLY A 384 -2.87 5.23 22.19
N THR A 385 -3.22 4.02 22.63
CA THR A 385 -4.54 3.42 22.39
C THR A 385 -5.64 3.98 23.30
N ASN A 386 -5.27 4.75 24.34
CA ASN A 386 -6.18 5.33 25.33
C ASN A 386 -7.12 4.30 26.00
N GLY A 387 -6.62 3.09 26.22
CA GLY A 387 -7.34 2.01 26.86
C GLY A 387 -6.70 0.64 26.65
N SER A 388 -7.19 -0.35 27.39
CA SER A 388 -6.77 -1.75 27.25
C SER A 388 -7.75 -2.56 26.40
N ARG A 389 -7.32 -3.70 25.89
CA ARG A 389 -8.19 -4.64 25.19
C ARG A 389 -9.32 -5.15 26.09
N ARG A 390 -10.49 -5.29 25.52
CA ARG A 390 -11.69 -5.78 26.21
C ARG A 390 -12.64 -6.48 25.21
N ALA A 391 -13.73 -7.05 25.71
CA ALA A 391 -14.73 -7.68 24.88
C ALA A 391 -15.40 -6.68 23.95
N ILE A 392 -15.80 -7.12 22.76
CA ILE A 392 -16.59 -6.30 21.82
C ILE A 392 -17.99 -6.06 22.36
N VAL A 393 -18.37 -4.77 22.38
CA VAL A 393 -19.75 -4.35 22.65
C VAL A 393 -20.33 -3.77 21.35
N PRO A 394 -21.43 -4.31 20.83
CA PRO A 394 -22.02 -3.88 19.56
C PRO A 394 -22.86 -2.61 19.75
N ILE A 395 -22.20 -1.46 19.86
CA ILE A 395 -22.83 -0.14 20.05
C ILE A 395 -22.97 0.66 18.74
N GLY A 396 -22.91 0.01 17.57
CA GLY A 396 -23.06 0.64 16.26
C GLY A 396 -21.86 1.48 15.82
N THR A 397 -20.72 1.43 16.52
CA THR A 397 -19.51 2.20 16.12
C THR A 397 -18.89 1.66 14.84
N TYR A 398 -18.87 0.35 14.68
CA TYR A 398 -18.34 -0.30 13.48
C TYR A 398 -19.17 0.02 12.23
N ASP A 399 -20.50 0.04 12.37
CA ASP A 399 -21.41 0.31 11.25
C ASP A 399 -21.28 1.73 10.68
N LYS A 400 -20.79 2.68 11.49
CA LYS A 400 -20.52 4.05 11.05
C LYS A 400 -19.33 4.15 10.11
N VAL A 401 -18.35 3.26 10.26
CA VAL A 401 -17.09 3.31 9.53
C VAL A 401 -16.94 2.21 8.48
N MET A 402 -17.76 1.17 8.53
CA MET A 402 -17.76 0.08 7.55
C MET A 402 -18.51 0.51 6.29
N ALA A 403 -17.75 0.81 5.24
CA ALA A 403 -18.31 1.24 3.97
C ALA A 403 -18.71 0.07 3.04
N PHE A 404 -18.26 -1.14 3.35
CA PHE A 404 -18.67 -2.38 2.70
C PHE A 404 -20.05 -2.82 3.22
N ASP A 405 -20.77 -3.55 2.39
CA ASP A 405 -22.07 -4.11 2.79
C ASP A 405 -21.89 -5.43 3.55
N ILE A 406 -21.18 -5.33 4.67
CA ILE A 406 -20.77 -6.42 5.54
C ILE A 406 -21.19 -6.09 6.97
N PRO A 407 -21.81 -7.04 7.71
CA PRO A 407 -22.15 -6.84 9.13
C PRO A 407 -20.89 -6.75 10.01
N ALA A 408 -20.33 -5.53 10.15
CA ALA A 408 -19.00 -5.30 10.71
C ALA A 408 -18.79 -5.88 12.12
N ALA A 409 -19.76 -5.71 13.02
CA ALA A 409 -19.65 -6.21 14.40
C ALA A 409 -19.60 -7.75 14.45
N MET A 410 -20.35 -8.43 13.59
CA MET A 410 -20.35 -9.89 13.48
C MET A 410 -19.04 -10.38 12.89
N LEU A 411 -18.58 -9.76 11.79
CA LEU A 411 -17.30 -10.09 11.18
C LEU A 411 -16.14 -9.90 12.17
N CYS A 412 -16.07 -8.77 12.86
CA CYS A 412 -15.02 -8.52 13.86
C CYS A 412 -14.98 -9.60 14.95
N ARG A 413 -16.14 -10.12 15.37
CA ARG A 413 -16.20 -11.22 16.34
C ARG A 413 -15.72 -12.55 15.73
N ALA A 414 -16.18 -12.89 14.51
CA ALA A 414 -15.75 -14.08 13.81
C ALA A 414 -14.21 -14.09 13.61
N LEU A 415 -13.62 -12.96 13.21
CA LEU A 415 -12.19 -12.81 13.07
C LEU A 415 -11.42 -13.08 14.37
N LEU A 416 -11.87 -12.52 15.51
CA LEU A 416 -11.20 -12.72 16.80
C LEU A 416 -11.35 -14.13 17.36
N MET A 417 -12.42 -14.81 17.00
CA MET A 417 -12.68 -16.22 17.38
C MET A 417 -12.06 -17.21 16.40
N GLU A 418 -11.49 -16.70 15.28
CA GLU A 418 -10.97 -17.51 14.18
C GLU A 418 -12.04 -18.48 13.62
N ASP A 419 -13.30 -18.03 13.60
CA ASP A 419 -14.43 -18.74 13.03
C ASP A 419 -14.42 -18.55 11.51
N ILE A 420 -13.77 -19.49 10.83
CA ILE A 420 -13.45 -19.42 9.40
C ILE A 420 -14.71 -19.46 8.54
N GLU A 421 -15.61 -20.41 8.81
CA GLU A 421 -16.86 -20.58 8.07
C GLU A 421 -17.73 -19.33 8.19
N ARG A 422 -17.90 -18.85 9.41
CA ARG A 422 -18.70 -17.66 9.66
C ARG A 422 -18.10 -16.40 9.05
N ALA A 423 -16.78 -16.26 9.08
CA ALA A 423 -16.09 -15.12 8.45
C ALA A 423 -16.29 -15.14 6.92
N GLU A 424 -16.24 -16.31 6.27
CA GLU A 424 -16.48 -16.44 4.85
C GLU A 424 -17.93 -16.10 4.48
N GLU A 425 -18.92 -16.62 5.21
CA GLU A 425 -20.34 -16.28 5.02
C GLU A 425 -20.59 -14.77 5.13
N LEU A 426 -19.85 -14.08 5.99
CA LEU A 426 -19.96 -12.64 6.21
C LEU A 426 -19.22 -11.79 5.17
N GLY A 427 -18.49 -12.40 4.21
CA GLY A 427 -17.84 -11.69 3.12
C GLY A 427 -16.38 -11.32 3.37
N VAL A 428 -15.66 -12.04 4.22
CA VAL A 428 -14.24 -11.78 4.55
C VAL A 428 -13.32 -11.79 3.32
N LEU A 429 -13.66 -12.54 2.27
CA LEU A 429 -12.88 -12.63 1.03
C LEU A 429 -12.74 -11.31 0.28
N GLU A 430 -13.64 -10.36 0.52
CA GLU A 430 -13.56 -9.02 -0.07
C GLU A 430 -12.52 -8.11 0.60
N LEU A 431 -12.00 -8.50 1.77
CA LEU A 431 -11.18 -7.66 2.63
C LEU A 431 -9.73 -8.10 2.68
N ILE A 432 -8.84 -7.14 2.88
CA ILE A 432 -7.47 -7.35 3.37
C ILE A 432 -7.20 -6.41 4.54
N GLU A 433 -5.97 -6.41 5.06
CA GLU A 433 -5.59 -5.66 6.27
C GLU A 433 -5.89 -4.16 6.18
N GLU A 434 -5.76 -3.56 4.99
CA GLU A 434 -6.06 -2.16 4.74
C GLU A 434 -7.53 -1.81 5.04
N ASP A 435 -8.44 -2.70 4.67
CA ASP A 435 -9.89 -2.47 4.76
C ASP A 435 -10.42 -2.53 6.20
N VAL A 436 -9.68 -3.19 7.11
CA VAL A 436 -10.05 -3.28 8.54
C VAL A 436 -9.31 -2.29 9.44
N GLY A 437 -8.38 -1.49 8.89
CA GLY A 437 -7.59 -0.52 9.66
C GLY A 437 -8.48 0.52 10.35
N LEU A 438 -9.50 1.03 9.66
CA LEU A 438 -10.45 1.98 10.25
C LEU A 438 -11.36 1.33 11.30
N LEU A 439 -11.68 0.03 11.17
CA LEU A 439 -12.39 -0.73 12.21
C LEU A 439 -11.54 -0.87 13.47
N THR A 440 -10.23 -1.16 13.32
CA THR A 440 -9.26 -1.20 14.41
C THR A 440 -9.18 0.16 15.13
N PHE A 441 -9.06 1.26 14.38
CA PHE A 441 -9.06 2.61 14.94
C PHE A 441 -10.36 2.95 15.70
N ALA A 442 -11.50 2.62 15.12
CA ALA A 442 -12.81 2.91 15.69
C ALA A 442 -13.18 1.97 16.85
N CYS A 443 -12.47 0.89 17.08
CA CYS A 443 -12.80 -0.17 18.03
C CYS A 443 -12.86 0.31 19.47
N PRO A 444 -14.02 0.32 20.14
CA PRO A 444 -14.12 0.67 21.56
C PRO A 444 -13.40 -0.32 22.45
N ALA A 445 -13.26 -1.58 22.00
CA ALA A 445 -12.61 -2.68 22.70
C ALA A 445 -11.10 -2.75 22.49
N LYS A 446 -10.52 -1.86 21.68
CA LYS A 446 -9.09 -1.76 21.40
C LYS A 446 -8.47 -3.03 20.82
N ASN A 447 -9.24 -3.77 20.04
CA ASN A 447 -8.76 -4.93 19.30
C ASN A 447 -8.14 -4.49 17.97
N ASP A 448 -7.09 -5.21 17.55
CA ASP A 448 -6.47 -5.11 16.24
C ASP A 448 -6.99 -6.26 15.36
N TYR A 449 -7.65 -5.90 14.25
CA TYR A 449 -8.30 -6.87 13.39
C TYR A 449 -7.42 -7.35 12.24
N ALA A 450 -6.40 -6.59 11.85
CA ALA A 450 -5.56 -6.93 10.70
C ALA A 450 -4.83 -8.29 10.86
N PRO A 451 -4.18 -8.61 11.99
CA PRO A 451 -3.55 -9.91 12.18
C PRO A 451 -4.55 -11.08 12.21
N ALA A 452 -5.74 -10.86 12.79
CA ALA A 452 -6.79 -11.87 12.83
C ALA A 452 -7.34 -12.16 11.42
N LEU A 453 -7.61 -11.10 10.65
CA LEU A 453 -8.03 -11.20 9.25
C LEU A 453 -7.01 -11.99 8.43
N ARG A 454 -5.71 -11.70 8.56
CA ARG A 454 -4.66 -12.43 7.82
C ARG A 454 -4.66 -13.92 8.13
N ARG A 455 -4.81 -14.31 9.42
CA ARG A 455 -4.89 -15.74 9.78
C ARG A 455 -6.08 -16.43 9.15
N VAL A 456 -7.25 -15.80 9.18
CA VAL A 456 -8.47 -16.32 8.55
C VAL A 456 -8.28 -16.48 7.03
N LEU A 457 -7.76 -15.44 6.36
CA LEU A 457 -7.50 -15.49 4.90
C LEU A 457 -6.45 -16.55 4.53
N ASP A 458 -5.39 -16.71 5.32
CA ASP A 458 -4.36 -17.72 5.09
C ASP A 458 -4.89 -19.15 5.30
N THR A 459 -5.88 -19.34 6.16
CA THR A 459 -6.56 -20.62 6.38
C THR A 459 -7.50 -20.93 5.20
N LEU A 460 -8.37 -19.98 4.83
CA LEU A 460 -9.28 -20.12 3.70
C LEU A 460 -8.54 -20.43 2.38
N GLU A 461 -7.36 -19.82 2.16
CA GLU A 461 -6.56 -20.09 0.96
C GLU A 461 -5.96 -21.50 0.94
N LYS A 462 -5.68 -22.10 2.11
CA LYS A 462 -5.13 -23.46 2.20
C LYS A 462 -6.19 -24.55 2.07
N GLU A 463 -7.40 -24.24 2.46
CA GLU A 463 -8.54 -25.18 2.45
C GLU A 463 -9.33 -25.14 1.13
N GLY A 464 -9.14 -24.13 0.31
CA GLY A 464 -9.80 -23.94 -1.00
C GLY A 464 -8.94 -24.18 -2.16
#